data_e1b03b47f215face64402c2c198a8bad
#
_entry.id   e1b03b47f215face64402c2c198a8bad
#
_cell.length_a   1.000
_cell.length_b   1.000
_cell.length_c   1.000
_cell.angle_alpha   90.00
_cell.angle_beta   90.00
_cell.angle_gamma   90.00
#
_symmetry.space_group_name_H-M   'P 1'
#
loop_
_entity.id
_entity.type
_entity.pdbx_description
1 polymer ?
#
loop_
_entity_poly.entity_id
_entity_poly.type
_entity_poly.pdbx_seq_one_letter_code
_entity_poly.pdbx_strand_id
1 'polypeptide(L)'
;MITRRDCCVLAASALAGGMALGAASVAPTAPGASEQQVQSGRLERWSAFPSQFVPARPVEVWLPPSYDGRRPHAVLYMHDGQMLFDPRSTWNGQAWCVDQIAAPMIAAGQLRDFIVVGIWNRPEHRHAEFFPKAYADALPDSPVTQHYRAERLKSEVLSDAYLRFIVEELKPAVDARCATERGRDATFLMGSSMGGMISIYGLCEYPQVFGAAAALSTHWIGGHERNAEIPAAALAYLRRKLPPPGQCRLYMDRGTVELDALYDQAQAQVDALMVELGHKPPRVLSRVFEGQGHNERAWSSRLAQPLRFLLEPRA
;
A
#
# COMPACT_ATOMS: atom_id res chain seq x y z
N MET A 1 -72.11 -36.12 26.49
CA MET A 1 -72.14 -37.37 25.69
C MET A 1 -70.80 -37.39 24.93
N ILE A 2 -69.92 -38.22 25.42
CA ILE A 2 -69.37 -39.45 24.81
C ILE A 2 -68.64 -39.10 23.46
N THR A 3 -67.38 -39.44 23.16
CA THR A 3 -66.33 -40.35 23.65
C THR A 3 -65.06 -40.23 22.83
N ARG A 4 -63.93 -40.55 23.46
CA ARG A 4 -62.74 -41.32 23.02
C ARG A 4 -61.83 -40.71 21.98
N ARG A 5 -60.62 -40.46 22.39
CA ARG A 5 -59.40 -41.31 22.38
C ARG A 5 -59.05 -41.84 21.01
N ASP A 6 -57.84 -41.38 20.54
CA ASP A 6 -56.73 -42.34 20.38
C ASP A 6 -55.36 -41.68 20.20
N CYS A 7 -54.41 -42.29 20.82
CA CYS A 7 -52.97 -42.04 20.74
C CYS A 7 -52.43 -42.31 19.34
N CYS A 8 -51.43 -41.54 18.90
CA CYS A 8 -50.37 -42.16 18.12
C CYS A 8 -49.11 -41.27 18.13
N VAL A 9 -48.09 -41.77 18.74
CA VAL A 9 -46.72 -41.97 18.37
C VAL A 9 -45.95 -40.73 17.84
N LEU A 10 -45.04 -40.26 18.67
CA LEU A 10 -43.87 -39.44 18.35
C LEU A 10 -42.90 -40.19 17.42
N ALA A 11 -42.67 -39.66 16.24
CA ALA A 11 -41.51 -40.00 15.42
C ALA A 11 -40.59 -38.78 15.33
N ALA A 12 -39.44 -38.85 15.99
CA ALA A 12 -38.37 -37.88 15.89
C ALA A 12 -37.66 -38.09 14.55
N SER A 13 -37.77 -37.13 13.66
CA SER A 13 -36.97 -37.09 12.44
C SER A 13 -35.87 -36.02 12.64
N ALA A 14 -34.65 -36.47 12.82
CA ALA A 14 -33.45 -35.64 12.80
C ALA A 14 -33.21 -35.14 11.37
N LEU A 15 -33.41 -33.85 11.12
CA LEU A 15 -33.00 -33.18 9.91
C LEU A 15 -31.54 -32.74 10.08
N ALA A 16 -30.63 -33.46 9.45
CA ALA A 16 -29.27 -33.04 9.23
C ALA A 16 -29.27 -31.87 8.20
N GLY A 17 -29.11 -30.64 8.69
CA GLY A 17 -28.95 -29.49 7.86
C GLY A 17 -27.52 -29.45 7.28
N GLY A 18 -27.34 -29.95 6.05
CA GLY A 18 -26.14 -29.74 5.28
C GLY A 18 -26.02 -28.25 4.88
N MET A 19 -25.04 -27.52 5.42
CA MET A 19 -24.65 -26.22 4.88
C MET A 19 -24.02 -26.44 3.51
N ALA A 20 -24.76 -26.15 2.46
CA ALA A 20 -24.23 -26.00 1.11
C ALA A 20 -23.43 -24.69 1.09
N LEU A 21 -22.12 -24.81 1.00
CA LEU A 21 -21.24 -23.71 0.62
C LEU A 21 -21.63 -23.29 -0.81
N GLY A 22 -22.38 -22.21 -0.91
CA GLY A 22 -22.71 -21.58 -2.18
C GLY A 22 -21.44 -21.12 -2.87
N ALA A 23 -21.14 -21.68 -4.02
CA ALA A 23 -20.12 -21.15 -4.92
C ALA A 23 -20.52 -19.72 -5.29
N ALA A 24 -19.73 -18.75 -4.82
CA ALA A 24 -19.89 -17.35 -5.21
C ALA A 24 -19.64 -17.26 -6.72
N SER A 25 -20.68 -16.93 -7.45
CA SER A 25 -20.63 -16.59 -8.87
C SER A 25 -19.71 -15.37 -9.05
N VAL A 26 -18.62 -15.55 -9.76
CA VAL A 26 -17.70 -14.46 -10.14
C VAL A 26 -18.45 -13.53 -11.09
N ALA A 27 -18.76 -12.32 -10.64
CA ALA A 27 -19.32 -11.30 -11.50
C ALA A 27 -18.29 -10.93 -12.60
N PRO A 28 -18.74 -10.65 -13.83
CA PRO A 28 -17.82 -10.29 -14.93
C PRO A 28 -17.10 -8.98 -14.60
N THR A 29 -15.76 -9.00 -14.77
CA THR A 29 -14.90 -7.83 -14.73
C THR A 29 -15.35 -6.79 -15.74
N ALA A 30 -15.29 -5.52 -15.38
CA ALA A 30 -15.58 -4.40 -16.27
C ALA A 30 -14.70 -4.50 -17.54
N PRO A 31 -15.26 -4.24 -18.73
CA PRO A 31 -14.50 -4.34 -19.98
C PRO A 31 -13.49 -3.19 -20.07
N GLY A 32 -12.19 -3.50 -20.11
CA GLY A 32 -11.19 -2.51 -20.49
C GLY A 32 -9.79 -2.61 -19.89
N ALA A 33 -9.57 -3.23 -18.75
CA ALA A 33 -8.21 -3.39 -18.25
C ALA A 33 -7.62 -4.73 -18.71
N SER A 34 -6.67 -4.69 -19.66
CA SER A 34 -5.89 -5.89 -19.99
C SER A 34 -5.14 -6.36 -18.73
N GLU A 35 -5.07 -7.67 -18.55
CA GLU A 35 -4.32 -8.24 -17.43
C GLU A 35 -2.85 -7.86 -17.50
N GLN A 36 -2.27 -7.42 -16.37
CA GLN A 36 -0.84 -7.14 -16.29
C GLN A 36 -0.02 -8.38 -16.65
N GLN A 37 1.03 -8.20 -17.42
CA GLN A 37 2.01 -9.22 -17.73
C GLN A 37 3.36 -8.86 -17.09
N VAL A 38 4.12 -9.85 -16.67
CA VAL A 38 5.48 -9.67 -16.17
C VAL A 38 6.48 -10.28 -17.16
N GLN A 39 7.66 -9.67 -17.25
CA GLN A 39 8.76 -10.18 -18.07
C GLN A 39 9.62 -11.17 -17.29
N SER A 40 9.58 -11.11 -15.95
CA SER A 40 10.37 -11.97 -15.08
C SER A 40 9.58 -12.38 -13.85
N GLY A 41 9.67 -13.67 -13.48
CA GLY A 41 8.85 -14.23 -12.41
C GLY A 41 7.42 -14.55 -12.86
N ARG A 42 6.48 -14.54 -11.92
CA ARG A 42 5.05 -14.77 -12.21
C ARG A 42 4.15 -13.93 -11.32
N LEU A 43 2.93 -13.64 -11.81
CA LEU A 43 1.87 -13.00 -11.03
C LEU A 43 0.84 -14.03 -10.59
N GLU A 44 0.52 -14.03 -9.29
CA GLU A 44 -0.70 -14.61 -8.77
C GLU A 44 -1.72 -13.50 -8.58
N ARG A 45 -2.94 -13.67 -9.10
CA ARG A 45 -3.97 -12.62 -9.08
C ARG A 45 -5.17 -13.02 -8.26
N TRP A 46 -5.59 -12.13 -7.39
CA TRP A 46 -6.87 -12.15 -6.70
C TRP A 46 -7.72 -11.02 -7.28
N SER A 47 -8.58 -11.36 -8.23
CA SER A 47 -9.32 -10.37 -9.03
C SER A 47 -10.28 -9.50 -8.21
N ALA A 48 -10.75 -10.00 -7.07
CA ALA A 48 -11.62 -9.28 -6.15
C ALA A 48 -11.36 -9.78 -4.72
N PHE A 49 -10.25 -9.34 -4.13
CA PHE A 49 -9.96 -9.67 -2.73
C PHE A 49 -11.02 -9.03 -1.82
N PRO A 50 -11.77 -9.84 -1.06
CA PRO A 50 -12.84 -9.33 -0.22
C PRO A 50 -12.28 -8.61 1.01
N SER A 51 -13.02 -7.63 1.52
CA SER A 51 -12.71 -6.94 2.76
C SER A 51 -13.97 -6.50 3.49
N GLN A 52 -13.90 -6.48 4.81
CA GLN A 52 -14.93 -5.91 5.68
C GLN A 52 -14.71 -4.39 5.89
N PHE A 53 -13.54 -3.87 5.54
CA PHE A 53 -13.13 -2.49 5.83
C PHE A 53 -13.23 -1.58 4.63
N VAL A 54 -12.98 -2.10 3.44
CA VAL A 54 -12.93 -1.32 2.19
C VAL A 54 -13.57 -2.13 1.06
N PRO A 55 -14.01 -1.48 -0.03
CA PRO A 55 -14.53 -2.21 -1.19
C PRO A 55 -13.53 -3.22 -1.75
N ALA A 56 -14.04 -4.38 -2.15
CA ALA A 56 -13.22 -5.43 -2.77
C ALA A 56 -12.42 -4.88 -3.95
N ARG A 57 -11.19 -5.36 -4.10
CA ARG A 57 -10.24 -4.87 -5.12
C ARG A 57 -9.32 -5.95 -5.63
N PRO A 58 -8.74 -5.78 -6.83
CA PRO A 58 -7.69 -6.66 -7.29
C PRO A 58 -6.44 -6.51 -6.41
N VAL A 59 -5.79 -7.65 -6.16
CA VAL A 59 -4.47 -7.74 -5.55
C VAL A 59 -3.64 -8.67 -6.40
N GLU A 60 -2.43 -8.29 -6.71
CA GLU A 60 -1.49 -9.09 -7.49
C GLU A 60 -0.23 -9.37 -6.67
N VAL A 61 0.15 -10.63 -6.59
CA VAL A 61 1.36 -11.06 -5.90
C VAL A 61 2.40 -11.46 -6.95
N TRP A 62 3.44 -10.64 -7.07
CA TRP A 62 4.59 -11.00 -7.90
C TRP A 62 5.53 -11.90 -7.11
N LEU A 63 5.86 -13.01 -7.72
CA LEU A 63 6.79 -14.01 -7.20
C LEU A 63 8.04 -14.02 -8.10
N PRO A 64 9.24 -13.76 -7.56
CA PRO A 64 10.46 -13.70 -8.35
C PRO A 64 10.81 -15.08 -8.96
N PRO A 65 11.68 -15.14 -9.97
CA PRO A 65 12.12 -16.43 -10.55
C PRO A 65 12.73 -17.39 -9.52
N SER A 66 13.30 -16.87 -8.44
CA SER A 66 13.90 -17.66 -7.34
C SER A 66 12.86 -18.26 -6.38
N TYR A 67 11.58 -17.88 -6.50
CA TYR A 67 10.54 -18.33 -5.56
C TYR A 67 10.16 -19.80 -5.79
N ASP A 68 10.44 -20.64 -4.81
CA ASP A 68 10.19 -22.09 -4.84
C ASP A 68 9.01 -22.55 -3.93
N GLY A 69 8.37 -21.60 -3.22
CA GLY A 69 7.29 -21.87 -2.28
C GLY A 69 7.73 -22.51 -0.94
N ARG A 70 9.03 -22.66 -0.71
CA ARG A 70 9.60 -23.29 0.49
C ARG A 70 10.39 -22.32 1.34
N ARG A 71 11.28 -21.56 0.73
CA ARG A 71 12.09 -20.54 1.43
C ARG A 71 11.25 -19.32 1.72
N PRO A 72 11.22 -18.85 2.99
CA PRO A 72 10.50 -17.63 3.32
C PRO A 72 11.12 -16.40 2.65
N HIS A 73 10.29 -15.55 2.09
CA HIS A 73 10.64 -14.30 1.41
C HIS A 73 10.16 -13.08 2.21
N ALA A 74 10.90 -11.98 2.13
CA ALA A 74 10.39 -10.69 2.59
C ALA A 74 9.17 -10.27 1.76
N VAL A 75 8.34 -9.40 2.29
CA VAL A 75 7.11 -8.93 1.62
C VAL A 75 7.14 -7.41 1.48
N LEU A 76 7.02 -6.94 0.25
CA LEU A 76 6.87 -5.54 -0.09
C LEU A 76 5.44 -5.27 -0.56
N TYR A 77 4.65 -4.57 0.26
CA TYR A 77 3.33 -4.09 -0.11
C TYR A 77 3.47 -2.78 -0.88
N MET A 78 3.00 -2.77 -2.12
CA MET A 78 3.05 -1.58 -2.98
C MET A 78 1.64 -1.10 -3.31
N HIS A 79 1.44 0.19 -3.11
CA HIS A 79 0.19 0.88 -3.46
C HIS A 79 0.11 1.12 -4.96
N ASP A 80 -1.10 1.41 -5.46
CA ASP A 80 -1.38 1.62 -6.90
C ASP A 80 -0.96 0.41 -7.75
N GLY A 81 -1.34 -0.79 -7.30
CA GLY A 81 -0.92 -2.09 -7.83
C GLY A 81 -1.07 -2.23 -9.35
N GLN A 82 -2.08 -1.57 -9.94
CA GLN A 82 -2.31 -1.56 -11.39
C GLN A 82 -1.19 -0.90 -12.21
N MET A 83 -0.30 -0.14 -11.56
CA MET A 83 0.77 0.62 -12.21
C MET A 83 2.15 -0.05 -12.13
N LEU A 84 2.25 -1.26 -11.53
CA LEU A 84 3.55 -1.79 -11.10
C LEU A 84 4.33 -2.55 -12.18
N PHE A 85 3.66 -3.25 -13.11
CA PHE A 85 4.36 -4.23 -13.94
C PHE A 85 4.28 -3.93 -15.43
N ASP A 86 3.09 -3.75 -16.01
CA ASP A 86 2.87 -3.70 -17.45
C ASP A 86 2.34 -2.34 -17.91
N PRO A 87 3.13 -1.56 -18.65
CA PRO A 87 2.67 -0.25 -19.13
C PRO A 87 1.49 -0.35 -20.12
N ARG A 88 1.28 -1.51 -20.74
CA ARG A 88 0.16 -1.72 -21.69
C ARG A 88 -1.19 -1.79 -20.97
N SER A 89 -1.19 -2.14 -19.69
CA SER A 89 -2.41 -2.26 -18.86
C SER A 89 -2.73 -0.98 -18.07
N THR A 90 -1.85 0.01 -18.10
CA THR A 90 -2.01 1.24 -17.33
C THR A 90 -2.73 2.33 -18.14
N TRP A 91 -3.40 3.25 -17.42
CA TRP A 91 -4.18 4.32 -18.06
C TRP A 91 -3.33 5.35 -18.84
N ASN A 92 -2.05 5.49 -18.49
CA ASN A 92 -1.12 6.47 -19.08
C ASN A 92 0.02 5.84 -19.90
N GLY A 93 0.00 4.52 -20.11
CA GLY A 93 1.04 3.82 -20.86
C GLY A 93 2.40 3.78 -20.15
N GLN A 94 2.45 3.98 -18.84
CA GLN A 94 3.66 3.95 -18.02
C GLN A 94 3.50 2.98 -16.85
N ALA A 95 4.58 2.33 -16.45
CA ALA A 95 4.61 1.45 -15.28
C ALA A 95 5.94 1.58 -14.52
N TRP A 96 5.93 1.12 -13.28
CA TRP A 96 7.15 1.02 -12.47
C TRP A 96 8.11 -0.05 -12.96
N CYS A 97 7.63 -1.05 -13.71
CA CYS A 97 8.40 -2.19 -14.22
C CYS A 97 9.19 -2.92 -13.11
N VAL A 98 8.52 -3.17 -12.00
CA VAL A 98 9.14 -3.68 -10.76
C VAL A 98 9.85 -5.02 -10.99
N ASP A 99 9.24 -5.93 -11.73
CA ASP A 99 9.77 -7.26 -12.05
C ASP A 99 11.08 -7.17 -12.86
N GLN A 100 11.15 -6.23 -13.81
CA GLN A 100 12.31 -6.05 -14.68
C GLN A 100 13.52 -5.46 -13.94
N ILE A 101 13.27 -4.70 -12.87
CA ILE A 101 14.32 -4.09 -12.05
C ILE A 101 14.70 -5.01 -10.90
N ALA A 102 13.72 -5.59 -10.21
CA ALA A 102 13.95 -6.40 -9.03
C ALA A 102 14.59 -7.77 -9.34
N ALA A 103 14.12 -8.47 -10.38
CA ALA A 103 14.60 -9.83 -10.67
C ALA A 103 16.11 -9.92 -10.95
N PRO A 104 16.71 -9.06 -11.80
CA PRO A 104 18.17 -9.08 -12.00
C PRO A 104 18.94 -8.67 -10.74
N MET A 105 18.40 -7.78 -9.91
CA MET A 105 19.04 -7.38 -8.64
C MET A 105 19.04 -8.52 -7.63
N ILE A 106 17.96 -9.30 -7.53
CA ILE A 106 17.91 -10.52 -6.69
C ILE A 106 18.91 -11.54 -7.22
N ALA A 107 18.91 -11.82 -8.52
CA ALA A 107 19.82 -12.79 -9.13
C ALA A 107 21.30 -12.42 -8.94
N ALA A 108 21.63 -11.13 -8.90
CA ALA A 108 22.97 -10.62 -8.63
C ALA A 108 23.33 -10.54 -7.12
N GLY A 109 22.44 -10.99 -6.21
CA GLY A 109 22.65 -10.90 -4.76
C GLY A 109 22.67 -9.47 -4.20
N GLN A 110 22.18 -8.49 -4.96
CA GLN A 110 22.09 -7.08 -4.51
C GLN A 110 20.90 -6.83 -3.60
N LEU A 111 19.89 -7.68 -3.68
CA LEU A 111 18.70 -7.67 -2.82
C LEU A 111 18.50 -9.04 -2.21
N ARG A 112 17.95 -9.09 -1.02
CA ARG A 112 17.41 -10.33 -0.45
C ARG A 112 16.19 -10.79 -1.25
N ASP A 113 15.87 -12.08 -1.17
CA ASP A 113 14.66 -12.63 -1.77
C ASP A 113 13.40 -11.96 -1.16
N PHE A 114 12.48 -11.51 -2.02
CA PHE A 114 11.21 -10.90 -1.62
C PHE A 114 10.11 -11.11 -2.67
N ILE A 115 8.88 -10.97 -2.22
CA ILE A 115 7.69 -10.91 -3.07
C ILE A 115 7.09 -9.51 -3.03
N VAL A 116 6.36 -9.13 -4.09
CA VAL A 116 5.62 -7.86 -4.13
C VAL A 116 4.14 -8.14 -4.08
N VAL A 117 3.45 -7.47 -3.17
CA VAL A 117 1.98 -7.47 -3.08
C VAL A 117 1.47 -6.15 -3.61
N GLY A 118 1.07 -6.13 -4.87
CA GLY A 118 0.51 -4.96 -5.54
C GLY A 118 -0.97 -4.79 -5.21
N ILE A 119 -1.30 -3.76 -4.46
CA ILE A 119 -2.66 -3.44 -4.03
C ILE A 119 -3.24 -2.43 -5.00
N TRP A 120 -4.21 -2.83 -5.81
CA TRP A 120 -4.87 -1.91 -6.73
C TRP A 120 -5.66 -0.85 -5.97
N ASN A 121 -5.51 0.40 -6.35
CA ASN A 121 -6.40 1.44 -5.87
C ASN A 121 -7.79 1.34 -6.52
N ARG A 122 -8.75 1.94 -5.87
CA ARG A 122 -10.07 2.25 -6.45
C ARG A 122 -10.05 3.74 -6.79
N PRO A 123 -10.07 4.14 -8.08
CA PRO A 123 -9.91 5.55 -8.49
C PRO A 123 -10.83 6.51 -7.74
N GLU A 124 -12.08 6.08 -7.53
CA GLU A 124 -13.11 6.85 -6.80
C GLU A 124 -12.83 7.01 -5.30
N HIS A 125 -12.03 6.11 -4.70
CA HIS A 125 -11.71 6.11 -3.27
C HIS A 125 -10.23 6.42 -2.99
N ARG A 126 -9.37 6.51 -4.02
CA ARG A 126 -7.92 6.62 -3.83
C ARG A 126 -7.51 7.76 -2.92
N HIS A 127 -8.11 8.95 -3.07
CA HIS A 127 -7.80 10.08 -2.19
C HIS A 127 -8.28 9.82 -0.76
N ALA A 128 -9.47 9.28 -0.56
CA ALA A 128 -10.02 8.98 0.75
C ALA A 128 -9.22 7.89 1.49
N GLU A 129 -8.74 6.87 0.75
CA GLU A 129 -7.97 5.77 1.31
C GLU A 129 -6.51 6.11 1.56
N PHE A 130 -5.92 7.03 0.78
CA PHE A 130 -4.49 7.33 0.87
C PHE A 130 -4.19 8.61 1.63
N PHE A 131 -5.17 9.47 1.88
CA PHE A 131 -4.97 10.65 2.72
C PHE A 131 -5.11 10.27 4.20
N PRO A 132 -4.09 10.47 5.05
CA PRO A 132 -4.14 10.07 6.45
C PRO A 132 -5.28 10.74 7.22
N LYS A 133 -6.08 9.93 7.93
CA LYS A 133 -7.19 10.45 8.74
C LYS A 133 -6.70 11.42 9.80
N ALA A 134 -5.58 11.12 10.44
CA ALA A 134 -5.00 12.00 11.44
C ALA A 134 -4.56 13.37 10.88
N TYR A 135 -4.22 13.46 9.58
CA TYR A 135 -3.98 14.75 8.93
C TYR A 135 -5.30 15.47 8.71
N ALA A 136 -6.30 14.77 8.18
CA ALA A 136 -7.63 15.33 7.91
C ALA A 136 -8.30 15.91 9.17
N ASP A 137 -8.16 15.21 10.31
CA ASP A 137 -8.69 15.62 11.59
C ASP A 137 -7.97 16.87 12.16
N ALA A 138 -6.71 17.07 11.77
CA ALA A 138 -5.89 18.21 12.20
C ALA A 138 -5.99 19.43 11.25
N LEU A 139 -6.63 19.30 10.09
CA LEU A 139 -6.77 20.42 9.17
C LEU A 139 -7.69 21.51 9.75
N PRO A 140 -7.27 22.78 9.72
CA PRO A 140 -8.11 23.88 10.14
C PRO A 140 -9.33 24.02 9.21
N ASP A 141 -10.35 24.73 9.66
CA ASP A 141 -11.47 25.10 8.80
C ASP A 141 -11.11 26.40 8.04
N SER A 142 -10.58 26.23 6.83
CA SER A 142 -10.13 27.32 5.96
C SER A 142 -10.64 27.11 4.54
N PRO A 143 -10.62 28.12 3.68
CA PRO A 143 -10.99 27.96 2.26
C PRO A 143 -10.16 26.88 1.54
N VAL A 144 -8.88 26.76 1.84
CA VAL A 144 -8.01 25.74 1.24
C VAL A 144 -8.44 24.33 1.63
N THR A 145 -8.69 24.10 2.92
CA THR A 145 -9.06 22.76 3.40
C THR A 145 -10.49 22.40 3.06
N GLN A 146 -11.41 23.38 3.03
CA GLN A 146 -12.77 23.20 2.52
C GLN A 146 -12.75 22.78 1.05
N HIS A 147 -12.00 23.50 0.21
CA HIS A 147 -11.81 23.14 -1.19
C HIS A 147 -11.20 21.73 -1.35
N TYR A 148 -10.15 21.42 -0.58
CA TYR A 148 -9.52 20.11 -0.60
C TYR A 148 -10.51 18.99 -0.24
N ARG A 149 -11.30 19.17 0.81
CA ARG A 149 -12.34 18.21 1.20
C ARG A 149 -13.39 18.01 0.10
N ALA A 150 -13.87 19.09 -0.50
CA ALA A 150 -14.90 19.05 -1.52
C ALA A 150 -14.42 18.42 -2.83
N GLU A 151 -13.24 18.79 -3.30
CA GLU A 151 -12.76 18.44 -4.64
C GLU A 151 -11.91 17.17 -4.69
N ARG A 152 -11.21 16.86 -3.60
CA ARG A 152 -10.24 15.75 -3.56
C ARG A 152 -10.70 14.58 -2.70
N LEU A 153 -11.06 14.81 -1.45
CA LEU A 153 -11.53 13.73 -0.57
C LEU A 153 -12.91 13.24 -1.02
N LYS A 154 -13.83 14.15 -1.32
CA LYS A 154 -15.21 13.87 -1.83
C LYS A 154 -16.07 12.94 -0.95
N SER A 155 -15.48 12.37 0.09
CA SER A 155 -16.11 11.41 1.00
C SER A 155 -15.41 11.45 2.36
N GLU A 156 -15.87 10.62 3.28
CA GLU A 156 -15.15 10.35 4.51
C GLU A 156 -13.77 9.74 4.22
N VAL A 157 -12.79 10.10 5.05
CA VAL A 157 -11.42 9.57 4.94
C VAL A 157 -11.39 8.13 5.42
N LEU A 158 -10.86 7.24 4.60
CA LEU A 158 -10.86 5.79 4.79
C LEU A 158 -9.46 5.20 5.04
N SER A 159 -8.45 6.02 5.29
CA SER A 159 -7.07 5.56 5.42
C SER A 159 -6.86 4.54 6.55
N ASP A 160 -7.56 4.72 7.68
CA ASP A 160 -7.48 3.78 8.79
C ASP A 160 -8.12 2.44 8.41
N ALA A 161 -9.26 2.46 7.73
CA ALA A 161 -9.93 1.28 7.21
C ALA A 161 -9.07 0.56 6.16
N TYR A 162 -8.39 1.32 5.27
CA TYR A 162 -7.48 0.79 4.28
C TYR A 162 -6.25 0.12 4.92
N LEU A 163 -5.67 0.71 5.94
CA LEU A 163 -4.55 0.09 6.67
C LEU A 163 -4.98 -1.15 7.45
N ARG A 164 -6.19 -1.13 8.05
CA ARG A 164 -6.77 -2.33 8.68
C ARG A 164 -6.96 -3.46 7.68
N PHE A 165 -7.48 -3.17 6.50
CA PHE A 165 -7.56 -4.14 5.41
C PHE A 165 -6.21 -4.79 5.12
N ILE A 166 -5.13 -3.99 4.99
CA ILE A 166 -3.79 -4.54 4.73
C ILE A 166 -3.32 -5.42 5.89
N VAL A 167 -3.47 -4.95 7.13
CA VAL A 167 -2.89 -5.60 8.31
C VAL A 167 -3.71 -6.79 8.80
N GLU A 168 -5.04 -6.64 8.83
CA GLU A 168 -5.94 -7.62 9.47
C GLU A 168 -6.47 -8.69 8.47
N GLU A 169 -6.49 -8.39 7.17
CA GLU A 169 -7.05 -9.28 6.16
C GLU A 169 -6.02 -9.70 5.11
N LEU A 170 -5.42 -8.74 4.42
CA LEU A 170 -4.55 -9.03 3.27
C LEU A 170 -3.24 -9.71 3.71
N LYS A 171 -2.54 -9.16 4.70
CA LYS A 171 -1.27 -9.74 5.17
C LYS A 171 -1.45 -11.18 5.69
N PRO A 172 -2.44 -11.51 6.54
CA PRO A 172 -2.70 -12.89 6.93
C PRO A 172 -2.97 -13.83 5.76
N ALA A 173 -3.70 -13.36 4.74
CA ALA A 173 -3.99 -14.17 3.55
C ALA A 173 -2.73 -14.42 2.71
N VAL A 174 -1.86 -13.40 2.53
CA VAL A 174 -0.56 -13.54 1.87
C VAL A 174 0.33 -14.51 2.63
N ASP A 175 0.44 -14.37 3.96
CA ASP A 175 1.26 -15.22 4.82
C ASP A 175 0.77 -16.68 4.90
N ALA A 176 -0.51 -16.91 4.62
CA ALA A 176 -1.08 -18.26 4.55
C ALA A 176 -0.84 -18.92 3.19
N ARG A 177 -0.77 -18.11 2.11
CA ARG A 177 -0.64 -18.62 0.73
C ARG A 177 0.79 -18.69 0.25
N CYS A 178 1.64 -17.78 0.70
CA CYS A 178 3.03 -17.67 0.26
C CYS A 178 3.99 -18.02 1.39
N ALA A 179 5.17 -18.53 1.03
CA ALA A 179 6.27 -18.69 1.97
C ALA A 179 6.86 -17.31 2.29
N THR A 180 6.44 -16.71 3.41
CA THR A 180 6.83 -15.37 3.83
C THR A 180 7.54 -15.34 5.16
N GLU A 181 8.46 -14.40 5.32
CA GLU A 181 8.98 -13.98 6.61
C GLU A 181 7.96 -13.02 7.24
N ARG A 182 7.25 -13.49 8.28
CA ARG A 182 6.09 -12.79 8.86
C ARG A 182 6.44 -11.60 9.74
N GLY A 183 7.69 -11.48 10.15
CA GLY A 183 8.14 -10.44 11.07
C GLY A 183 8.21 -9.05 10.43
N ARG A 184 8.15 -8.02 11.28
CA ARG A 184 8.20 -6.62 10.85
C ARG A 184 9.45 -6.27 10.03
N ASP A 185 10.60 -6.90 10.36
CA ASP A 185 11.88 -6.64 9.69
C ASP A 185 11.99 -7.27 8.29
N ALA A 186 10.91 -7.89 7.86
CA ALA A 186 10.72 -8.44 6.51
C ALA A 186 9.41 -7.99 5.86
N THR A 187 8.71 -7.02 6.45
CA THR A 187 7.43 -6.50 5.96
C THR A 187 7.55 -5.00 5.72
N PHE A 188 7.33 -4.57 4.47
CA PHE A 188 7.62 -3.21 4.03
C PHE A 188 6.47 -2.62 3.23
N LEU A 189 6.38 -1.27 3.25
CA LEU A 189 5.45 -0.48 2.44
C LEU A 189 6.20 0.33 1.40
N MET A 190 5.63 0.50 0.21
CA MET A 190 6.12 1.44 -0.79
C MET A 190 4.99 2.02 -1.62
N GLY A 191 5.13 3.29 -1.99
CA GLY A 191 4.28 3.95 -2.94
C GLY A 191 4.79 5.32 -3.34
N SER A 192 4.15 5.92 -4.33
CA SER A 192 4.45 7.27 -4.78
C SER A 192 3.29 8.23 -4.53
N SER A 193 3.59 9.52 -4.49
CA SER A 193 2.56 10.54 -4.34
C SER A 193 1.71 10.33 -3.08
N MET A 194 0.40 10.19 -3.22
CA MET A 194 -0.51 9.78 -2.15
C MET A 194 -0.14 8.40 -1.58
N GLY A 195 0.35 7.47 -2.43
CA GLY A 195 0.87 6.16 -2.00
C GLY A 195 2.09 6.27 -1.09
N GLY A 196 2.94 7.28 -1.27
CA GLY A 196 4.02 7.59 -0.34
C GLY A 196 3.50 8.08 1.01
N MET A 197 2.46 8.91 1.00
CA MET A 197 1.83 9.44 2.20
C MET A 197 1.22 8.32 3.06
N ILE A 198 0.43 7.42 2.47
CA ILE A 198 -0.16 6.29 3.19
C ILE A 198 0.90 5.25 3.63
N SER A 199 2.02 5.12 2.90
CA SER A 199 3.14 4.26 3.32
C SER A 199 3.79 4.77 4.61
N ILE A 200 4.02 6.08 4.73
CA ILE A 200 4.54 6.70 5.96
C ILE A 200 3.52 6.57 7.10
N TYR A 201 2.24 6.81 6.80
CA TYR A 201 1.17 6.68 7.78
C TYR A 201 1.06 5.25 8.32
N GLY A 202 1.12 4.25 7.43
CA GLY A 202 1.11 2.84 7.82
C GLY A 202 2.31 2.43 8.68
N LEU A 203 3.51 2.95 8.38
CA LEU A 203 4.70 2.76 9.20
C LEU A 203 4.52 3.33 10.62
N CYS A 204 3.84 4.47 10.75
CA CYS A 204 3.59 5.13 12.03
C CYS A 204 2.48 4.45 12.84
N GLU A 205 1.38 4.03 12.21
CA GLU A 205 0.23 3.42 12.90
C GLU A 205 0.45 1.94 13.22
N TYR A 206 1.26 1.23 12.42
CA TYR A 206 1.53 -0.19 12.59
C TYR A 206 3.04 -0.51 12.67
N PRO A 207 3.80 0.14 13.57
CA PRO A 207 5.25 -0.08 13.68
C PRO A 207 5.63 -1.50 14.12
N GLN A 208 4.68 -2.26 14.69
CA GLN A 208 4.84 -3.66 15.04
C GLN A 208 4.70 -4.60 13.82
N VAL A 209 4.13 -4.10 12.71
CA VAL A 209 3.91 -4.87 11.47
C VAL A 209 4.92 -4.48 10.40
N PHE A 210 5.16 -3.19 10.21
CA PHE A 210 6.03 -2.66 9.18
C PHE A 210 7.36 -2.18 9.76
N GLY A 211 8.47 -2.75 9.29
CA GLY A 211 9.81 -2.36 9.73
C GLY A 211 10.41 -1.20 8.94
N ALA A 212 9.92 -0.97 7.74
CA ALA A 212 10.35 0.13 6.88
C ALA A 212 9.28 0.56 5.88
N ALA A 213 9.43 1.80 5.38
CA ALA A 213 8.66 2.32 4.26
C ALA A 213 9.55 3.07 3.26
N ALA A 214 9.12 3.09 1.99
CA ALA A 214 9.68 3.95 0.95
C ALA A 214 8.57 4.81 0.33
N ALA A 215 8.74 6.11 0.41
CA ALA A 215 7.77 7.10 -0.02
C ALA A 215 8.39 7.99 -1.12
N LEU A 216 8.01 7.73 -2.37
CA LEU A 216 8.55 8.43 -3.51
C LEU A 216 7.64 9.61 -3.89
N SER A 217 8.25 10.77 -4.15
CA SER A 217 7.49 11.97 -4.54
C SER A 217 6.25 12.21 -3.66
N THR A 218 6.43 12.14 -2.35
CA THR A 218 5.30 12.18 -1.39
C THR A 218 4.46 13.44 -1.56
N HIS A 219 3.15 13.27 -1.68
CA HIS A 219 2.21 14.34 -2.00
C HIS A 219 1.88 15.25 -0.80
N TRP A 220 2.91 15.83 -0.18
CA TRP A 220 2.78 16.61 1.06
C TRP A 220 1.78 17.75 1.02
N ILE A 221 1.50 18.29 -0.18
CA ILE A 221 0.62 19.45 -0.35
C ILE A 221 -0.85 19.10 -0.64
N GLY A 222 -1.16 17.81 -0.87
CA GLY A 222 -2.50 17.29 -1.10
C GLY A 222 -3.18 17.73 -2.41
N GLY A 223 -2.66 18.73 -3.10
CA GLY A 223 -3.24 19.32 -4.31
C GLY A 223 -2.21 19.68 -5.36
N HIS A 224 -2.60 20.57 -6.29
CA HIS A 224 -1.72 21.06 -7.37
C HIS A 224 -1.14 22.45 -7.08
N GLU A 225 -1.35 22.98 -5.88
CA GLU A 225 -0.84 24.27 -5.43
C GLU A 225 -0.18 24.15 -4.06
N ARG A 226 0.86 24.94 -3.83
CA ARG A 226 1.49 25.02 -2.51
C ARG A 226 0.49 25.56 -1.50
N ASN A 227 0.46 24.94 -0.35
CA ASN A 227 -0.22 25.42 0.84
C ASN A 227 0.58 25.09 2.08
N ALA A 228 0.29 25.74 3.20
CA ALA A 228 0.97 25.49 4.46
C ALA A 228 0.20 24.51 5.38
N GLU A 229 -1.08 24.33 5.16
CA GLU A 229 -1.98 23.67 6.11
C GLU A 229 -1.82 22.15 6.11
N ILE A 230 -1.79 21.55 4.92
CA ILE A 230 -1.62 20.10 4.79
C ILE A 230 -0.22 19.66 5.24
N PRO A 231 0.88 20.31 4.82
CA PRO A 231 2.21 20.01 5.37
C PRO A 231 2.27 20.20 6.88
N ALA A 232 1.66 21.25 7.45
CA ALA A 232 1.64 21.47 8.90
C ALA A 232 0.94 20.34 9.66
N ALA A 233 -0.20 19.85 9.15
CA ALA A 233 -0.89 18.71 9.73
C ALA A 233 -0.03 17.44 9.69
N ALA A 234 0.66 17.19 8.57
CA ALA A 234 1.59 16.08 8.43
C ALA A 234 2.76 16.16 9.42
N LEU A 235 3.40 17.33 9.52
CA LEU A 235 4.51 17.56 10.47
C LEU A 235 4.08 17.38 11.92
N ALA A 236 2.91 17.92 12.29
CA ALA A 236 2.35 17.77 13.64
C ALA A 236 2.07 16.29 13.97
N TYR A 237 1.60 15.53 13.00
CA TYR A 237 1.38 14.09 13.16
C TYR A 237 2.71 13.34 13.31
N LEU A 238 3.65 13.54 12.38
CA LEU A 238 4.96 12.86 12.39
C LEU A 238 5.72 13.13 13.71
N ARG A 239 5.67 14.35 14.22
CA ARG A 239 6.27 14.70 15.51
C ARG A 239 5.77 13.85 16.67
N ARG A 240 4.50 13.43 16.64
CA ARG A 240 3.89 12.62 17.71
C ARG A 240 3.98 11.12 17.50
N LYS A 241 3.98 10.68 16.25
CA LYS A 241 3.70 9.28 15.89
C LYS A 241 4.84 8.56 15.20
N LEU A 242 5.81 9.27 14.66
CA LEU A 242 6.95 8.61 14.02
C LEU A 242 7.66 7.73 15.07
N PRO A 243 7.89 6.44 14.77
CA PRO A 243 8.59 5.56 15.71
C PRO A 243 9.97 6.13 16.09
N PRO A 244 10.42 5.98 17.34
CA PRO A 244 11.70 6.54 17.80
C PRO A 244 12.90 6.17 16.92
N PRO A 245 13.99 6.95 16.92
CA PRO A 245 15.20 6.65 16.18
C PRO A 245 15.69 5.22 16.44
N GLY A 246 16.05 4.52 15.37
CA GLY A 246 16.49 3.13 15.44
C GLY A 246 15.37 2.07 15.36
N GLN A 247 14.11 2.46 15.56
CA GLN A 247 12.99 1.52 15.55
C GLN A 247 12.32 1.34 14.18
N CYS A 248 12.59 2.24 13.21
CA CYS A 248 12.10 2.10 11.85
C CYS A 248 13.15 2.52 10.83
N ARG A 249 12.88 2.22 9.55
CA ARG A 249 13.64 2.76 8.41
C ARG A 249 12.68 3.47 7.48
N LEU A 250 13.07 4.64 6.99
CA LEU A 250 12.24 5.45 6.09
C LEU A 250 13.10 6.00 4.94
N TYR A 251 12.71 5.66 3.72
CA TYR A 251 13.24 6.26 2.51
C TYR A 251 12.22 7.25 1.96
N MET A 252 12.70 8.42 1.61
CA MET A 252 11.92 9.46 0.93
C MET A 252 12.69 9.97 -0.27
N ASP A 253 11.99 10.32 -1.34
CA ASP A 253 12.59 11.06 -2.44
C ASP A 253 11.60 12.00 -3.14
N ARG A 254 12.13 12.85 -3.99
CA ARG A 254 11.37 13.63 -4.96
C ARG A 254 12.20 13.93 -6.21
N GLY A 255 11.52 14.27 -7.29
CA GLY A 255 12.11 14.95 -8.43
C GLY A 255 12.16 16.46 -8.25
N THR A 256 12.37 17.19 -9.34
CA THR A 256 12.46 18.67 -9.33
C THR A 256 11.65 19.35 -10.41
N VAL A 257 10.94 18.59 -11.25
CA VAL A 257 10.09 19.13 -12.30
C VAL A 257 8.65 18.63 -12.17
N GLU A 258 7.73 19.16 -12.94
CA GLU A 258 6.30 18.83 -12.88
C GLU A 258 5.73 19.09 -11.46
N LEU A 259 4.88 18.21 -10.96
CA LEU A 259 4.28 18.32 -9.63
C LEU A 259 5.34 18.26 -8.52
N ASP A 260 6.43 17.53 -8.72
CA ASP A 260 7.53 17.40 -7.75
C ASP A 260 8.24 18.73 -7.47
N ALA A 261 8.21 19.69 -8.43
CA ALA A 261 8.73 21.03 -8.22
C ALA A 261 8.00 21.81 -7.10
N LEU A 262 6.80 21.38 -6.74
CA LEU A 262 6.01 22.01 -5.66
C LEU A 262 6.32 21.44 -4.28
N TYR A 263 7.06 20.32 -4.19
CA TYR A 263 7.28 19.60 -2.93
C TYR A 263 8.53 20.03 -2.16
N ASP A 264 9.38 20.88 -2.76
CA ASP A 264 10.67 21.27 -2.21
C ASP A 264 10.59 21.80 -0.77
N GLN A 265 9.67 22.74 -0.52
CA GLN A 265 9.51 23.36 0.80
C GLN A 265 8.97 22.38 1.83
N ALA A 266 7.92 21.62 1.46
CA ALA A 266 7.32 20.66 2.36
C ALA A 266 8.29 19.50 2.68
N GLN A 267 9.02 18.99 1.68
CA GLN A 267 10.03 17.96 1.91
C GLN A 267 11.17 18.49 2.79
N ALA A 268 11.64 19.71 2.57
CA ALA A 268 12.67 20.31 3.42
C ALA A 268 12.22 20.45 4.89
N GLN A 269 10.94 20.78 5.14
CA GLN A 269 10.40 20.82 6.49
C GLN A 269 10.34 19.43 7.13
N VAL A 270 9.96 18.40 6.37
CA VAL A 270 9.97 17.00 6.83
C VAL A 270 11.40 16.56 7.14
N ASP A 271 12.36 16.86 6.27
CA ASP A 271 13.78 16.53 6.46
C ASP A 271 14.34 17.20 7.73
N ALA A 272 14.00 18.46 7.95
CA ALA A 272 14.37 19.18 9.18
C ALA A 272 13.76 18.53 10.43
N LEU A 273 12.49 18.11 10.35
CA LEU A 273 11.83 17.39 11.44
C LEU A 273 12.52 16.04 11.70
N MET A 274 12.93 15.29 10.68
CA MET A 274 13.68 14.04 10.88
C MET A 274 14.97 14.28 11.68
N VAL A 275 15.72 15.32 11.34
CA VAL A 275 16.93 15.69 12.08
C VAL A 275 16.61 16.10 13.52
N GLU A 276 15.58 16.93 13.74
CA GLU A 276 15.14 17.38 15.05
C GLU A 276 14.78 16.19 15.95
N LEU A 277 14.08 15.19 15.40
CA LEU A 277 13.69 13.97 16.11
C LEU A 277 14.84 12.95 16.28
N GLY A 278 16.06 13.27 15.79
CA GLY A 278 17.24 12.42 15.90
C GLY A 278 17.34 11.29 14.88
N HIS A 279 16.50 11.30 13.86
CA HIS A 279 16.58 10.37 12.74
C HIS A 279 17.72 10.75 11.80
N LYS A 280 18.49 9.77 11.33
CA LYS A 280 19.67 10.00 10.47
C LYS A 280 19.97 8.79 9.58
N PRO A 281 20.78 9.01 8.54
CA PRO A 281 21.34 7.92 7.75
C PRO A 281 22.08 6.86 8.61
N PRO A 282 22.08 5.59 8.21
CA PRO A 282 21.44 5.04 7.00
C PRO A 282 19.94 4.70 7.19
N ARG A 283 19.37 4.88 8.38
CA ARG A 283 17.98 4.44 8.67
C ARG A 283 16.91 5.36 8.13
N VAL A 284 17.20 6.66 8.00
CA VAL A 284 16.32 7.62 7.31
C VAL A 284 17.12 8.30 6.21
N LEU A 285 16.64 8.20 4.98
CA LEU A 285 17.22 8.80 3.80
C LEU A 285 16.18 9.66 3.10
N SER A 286 16.61 10.86 2.68
CA SER A 286 15.86 11.73 1.77
C SER A 286 16.75 12.06 0.59
N ARG A 287 16.21 11.99 -0.65
CA ARG A 287 16.97 12.19 -1.87
C ARG A 287 16.23 13.10 -2.84
N VAL A 288 17.00 13.86 -3.61
CA VAL A 288 16.49 14.68 -4.70
C VAL A 288 17.06 14.15 -6.02
N PHE A 289 16.21 14.04 -7.03
CA PHE A 289 16.56 13.59 -8.38
C PHE A 289 16.30 14.72 -9.37
N GLU A 290 17.36 15.43 -9.71
CA GLU A 290 17.30 16.59 -10.61
C GLU A 290 16.75 16.20 -11.99
N GLY A 291 15.83 17.04 -12.51
CA GLY A 291 15.20 16.85 -13.81
C GLY A 291 14.18 15.73 -13.89
N GLN A 292 13.92 15.00 -12.79
CA GLN A 292 12.89 13.96 -12.76
C GLN A 292 11.52 14.51 -12.34
N GLY A 293 10.46 14.00 -12.97
CA GLY A 293 9.09 14.45 -12.76
C GLY A 293 8.25 13.49 -11.91
N HIS A 294 6.94 13.80 -11.86
CA HIS A 294 5.95 13.09 -11.06
C HIS A 294 5.22 12.02 -11.89
N ASN A 295 5.91 10.97 -12.28
CA ASN A 295 5.33 9.90 -13.10
C ASN A 295 6.05 8.57 -12.94
N GLU A 296 5.41 7.48 -13.39
CA GLU A 296 5.88 6.10 -13.23
C GLU A 296 7.22 5.87 -13.93
N ARG A 297 7.50 6.52 -15.06
CA ARG A 297 8.78 6.39 -15.75
C ARG A 297 9.93 6.97 -14.91
N ALA A 298 9.71 8.11 -14.27
CA ALA A 298 10.68 8.71 -13.36
C ALA A 298 10.89 7.82 -12.12
N TRP A 299 9.82 7.29 -11.51
CA TRP A 299 9.94 6.39 -10.35
C TRP A 299 10.61 5.07 -10.72
N SER A 300 10.28 4.49 -11.88
CA SER A 300 10.95 3.30 -12.42
C SER A 300 12.46 3.51 -12.57
N SER A 301 12.89 4.64 -13.13
CA SER A 301 14.30 4.91 -13.40
C SER A 301 15.17 4.95 -12.13
N ARG A 302 14.58 5.23 -10.97
CA ARG A 302 15.27 5.30 -9.67
C ARG A 302 14.88 4.21 -8.67
N LEU A 303 14.01 3.26 -9.07
CA LEU A 303 13.45 2.23 -8.21
C LEU A 303 14.51 1.35 -7.52
N ALA A 304 15.64 1.12 -8.17
CA ALA A 304 16.75 0.36 -7.57
C ALA A 304 17.23 0.94 -6.23
N GLN A 305 17.08 2.25 -6.00
CA GLN A 305 17.52 2.88 -4.76
C GLN A 305 16.63 2.55 -3.54
N PRO A 306 15.30 2.79 -3.58
CA PRO A 306 14.42 2.37 -2.49
C PRO A 306 14.40 0.84 -2.30
N LEU A 307 14.54 0.04 -3.37
CA LEU A 307 14.65 -1.41 -3.22
C LEU A 307 15.90 -1.81 -2.43
N ARG A 308 17.08 -1.26 -2.75
CA ARG A 308 18.29 -1.50 -1.95
C ARG A 308 18.11 -1.06 -0.50
N PHE A 309 17.49 0.08 -0.27
CA PHE A 309 17.25 0.57 1.08
C PHE A 309 16.35 -0.37 1.89
N LEU A 310 15.26 -0.88 1.30
CA LEU A 310 14.32 -1.77 1.99
C LEU A 310 14.83 -3.20 2.14
N LEU A 311 15.51 -3.70 1.12
CA LEU A 311 15.75 -5.12 0.87
C LEU A 311 17.25 -5.46 0.82
N GLU A 312 18.06 -4.72 1.57
CA GLU A 312 19.49 -5.01 1.75
C GLU A 312 19.69 -6.49 2.09
N PRO A 313 20.66 -7.16 1.47
CA PRO A 313 20.99 -8.53 1.83
C PRO A 313 21.32 -8.65 3.33
N ARG A 314 20.83 -9.68 3.97
CA ARG A 314 21.26 -9.99 5.35
C ARG A 314 22.66 -10.57 5.29
N ALA A 315 23.54 -10.01 6.14
CA ALA A 315 24.89 -10.52 6.33
C ALA A 315 24.88 -11.95 6.91
#